data_cbab387ab7fab0a9fb85064018880bb4
#
_entry.id   cbab387ab7fab0a9fb85064018880bb4
#
_cell.length_a   1.000
_cell.length_b   1.000
_cell.length_c   1.000
_cell.angle_alpha   90.00
_cell.angle_beta   90.00
_cell.angle_gamma   90.00
#
_symmetry.space_group_name_H-M   'P 1'
#
loop_
_entity.id
_entity.type
_entity.pdbx_description
1 polymer ?
#
loop_
_entity_poly.entity_id
_entity_poly.type
_entity_poly.pdbx_seq_one_letter_code
_entity_poly.pdbx_strand_id
1 'polypeptide(L)'
;MAGLKGRSFTRVADWSRDELLRVLDLADDLKCKQQAGEEHRLLPGRTLGMIFQKPSTRTRVSFEVGIYQLGGTGLYLSAGDLQLGRGETIKDTAVVLSRYLDAIMIRTFAQADVEELATHASIPVINGLTDSSHPCQALADVMTIRERFGRLEGLKVVYLGDGNNVCASLMVACAKLGMEFVAATPASYRPPEEAVRIAHDAGGSVQLTDDPRGAVDGANVLYTDVWTSMGQESERGQRLRDLAGYGIDAGLVQRASDDAIVLHCLPAHYGEEITEEVLYGPQSAVWDEAENRLHAQKALMALVIR
;
A
#
# COMPACT_ATOMS: atom_id res chain seq x y z
N MET A 1 -3.84 0.80 -26.86
CA MET A 1 -3.71 0.85 -25.38
C MET A 1 -2.41 1.56 -25.06
N ALA A 2 -2.46 2.67 -24.33
CA ALA A 2 -1.23 3.39 -23.93
C ALA A 2 -0.36 2.47 -23.07
N GLY A 3 0.92 2.38 -23.39
CA GLY A 3 1.88 1.59 -22.63
C GLY A 3 2.14 2.24 -21.26
N LEU A 4 2.28 1.45 -20.22
CA LEU A 4 2.63 1.92 -18.87
C LEU A 4 4.14 2.25 -18.72
N LYS A 5 4.94 1.91 -19.72
CA LYS A 5 6.39 2.16 -19.74
C LYS A 5 6.73 3.65 -19.58
N GLY A 6 7.53 3.94 -18.56
CA GLY A 6 7.94 5.31 -18.21
C GLY A 6 6.95 6.08 -17.35
N ARG A 7 5.81 5.49 -16.98
CA ARG A 7 4.80 6.13 -16.14
C ARG A 7 5.14 5.96 -14.65
N SER A 8 5.00 7.03 -13.88
CA SER A 8 5.16 7.02 -12.43
C SER A 8 3.92 6.45 -11.73
N PHE A 9 4.12 5.87 -10.55
CA PHE A 9 3.07 5.41 -9.64
C PHE A 9 3.17 6.15 -8.32
N THR A 10 2.59 7.34 -8.25
CA THR A 10 2.66 8.24 -7.09
C THR A 10 1.48 8.07 -6.16
N ARG A 11 0.28 7.80 -6.71
CA ARG A 11 -0.96 7.51 -5.99
C ARG A 11 -1.78 6.46 -6.74
N VAL A 12 -2.60 5.69 -6.04
CA VAL A 12 -3.62 4.82 -6.65
C VAL A 12 -4.60 5.64 -7.50
N ALA A 13 -4.92 6.86 -7.05
CA ALA A 13 -5.83 7.78 -7.72
C ALA A 13 -5.46 8.05 -9.18
N ASP A 14 -4.16 8.10 -9.50
CA ASP A 14 -3.64 8.48 -10.82
C ASP A 14 -3.78 7.38 -11.89
N TRP A 15 -4.15 6.16 -11.46
CA TRP A 15 -4.25 5.00 -12.33
C TRP A 15 -5.72 4.58 -12.52
N SER A 16 -6.08 4.19 -13.73
CA SER A 16 -7.41 3.68 -14.04
C SER A 16 -7.64 2.27 -13.48
N ARG A 17 -8.91 1.84 -13.41
CA ARG A 17 -9.29 0.47 -13.07
C ARG A 17 -8.53 -0.57 -13.91
N ASP A 18 -8.52 -0.40 -15.22
CA ASP A 18 -7.89 -1.35 -16.14
C ASP A 18 -6.37 -1.42 -15.94
N GLU A 19 -5.73 -0.29 -15.62
CA GLU A 19 -4.31 -0.26 -15.32
C GLU A 19 -3.98 -0.97 -14.03
N LEU A 20 -4.79 -0.78 -12.98
CA LEU A 20 -4.65 -1.52 -11.71
C LEU A 20 -4.86 -3.02 -11.93
N LEU A 21 -5.89 -3.43 -12.66
CA LEU A 21 -6.13 -4.84 -12.99
C LEU A 21 -4.95 -5.46 -13.75
N ARG A 22 -4.34 -4.74 -14.68
CA ARG A 22 -3.12 -5.21 -15.37
C ARG A 22 -1.94 -5.45 -14.43
N VAL A 23 -1.78 -4.60 -13.40
CA VAL A 23 -0.75 -4.85 -12.37
C VAL A 23 -1.07 -6.13 -11.61
N LEU A 24 -2.32 -6.31 -11.19
CA LEU A 24 -2.75 -7.48 -10.44
C LEU A 24 -2.60 -8.76 -11.27
N ASP A 25 -3.01 -8.76 -12.53
CA ASP A 25 -2.92 -9.93 -13.42
C ASP A 25 -1.46 -10.37 -13.64
N LEU A 26 -0.56 -9.41 -13.83
CA LEU A 26 0.86 -9.71 -13.93
C LEU A 26 1.44 -10.15 -12.57
N ALA A 27 0.94 -9.62 -11.46
CA ALA A 27 1.38 -10.01 -10.13
C ALA A 27 1.05 -11.49 -9.83
N ASP A 28 -0.16 -11.93 -10.20
CA ASP A 28 -0.57 -13.33 -10.07
C ASP A 28 0.30 -14.26 -10.95
N ASP A 29 0.57 -13.90 -12.21
CA ASP A 29 1.45 -14.67 -13.10
C ASP A 29 2.87 -14.77 -12.51
N LEU A 30 3.42 -13.65 -12.01
CA LEU A 30 4.76 -13.63 -11.41
C LEU A 30 4.83 -14.39 -10.08
N LYS A 31 3.74 -14.42 -9.30
CA LYS A 31 3.63 -15.24 -8.08
C LYS A 31 3.61 -16.72 -8.43
N CYS A 32 2.79 -17.13 -9.40
CA CYS A 32 2.73 -18.50 -9.88
C CYS A 32 4.08 -19.00 -10.41
N LYS A 33 4.78 -18.20 -11.23
CA LYS A 33 6.13 -18.52 -11.72
C LYS A 33 7.14 -18.67 -10.60
N GLN A 34 7.09 -17.75 -9.62
CA GLN A 34 7.96 -17.84 -8.44
C GLN A 34 7.74 -19.14 -7.67
N GLN A 35 6.50 -19.53 -7.43
CA GLN A 35 6.15 -20.77 -6.72
C GLN A 35 6.51 -22.03 -7.51
N ALA A 36 6.46 -21.96 -8.85
CA ALA A 36 6.90 -23.03 -9.73
C ALA A 36 8.42 -23.12 -9.91
N GLY A 37 9.19 -22.16 -9.37
CA GLY A 37 10.64 -22.08 -9.57
C GLY A 37 11.04 -21.62 -10.97
N GLU A 38 10.12 -21.03 -11.74
CA GLU A 38 10.37 -20.54 -13.10
C GLU A 38 11.03 -19.17 -13.09
N GLU A 39 12.10 -19.03 -13.90
CA GLU A 39 12.73 -17.73 -14.10
C GLU A 39 11.80 -16.74 -14.81
N HIS A 40 11.78 -15.49 -14.32
CA HIS A 40 10.95 -14.42 -14.89
C HIS A 40 11.72 -13.09 -14.98
N ARG A 41 12.89 -13.11 -15.62
CA ARG A 41 13.80 -11.96 -15.75
C ARG A 41 13.30 -10.95 -16.80
N LEU A 42 12.25 -10.18 -16.43
CA LEU A 42 11.61 -9.20 -17.32
C LEU A 42 12.39 -7.87 -17.44
N LEU A 43 13.34 -7.62 -16.54
CA LEU A 43 14.13 -6.38 -16.44
C LEU A 43 15.65 -6.65 -16.37
N PRO A 44 16.24 -7.47 -17.29
CA PRO A 44 17.66 -7.80 -17.22
C PRO A 44 18.51 -6.54 -17.37
N GLY A 45 19.45 -6.35 -16.43
CA GLY A 45 20.39 -5.23 -16.42
C GLY A 45 19.80 -3.87 -16.02
N ARG A 46 18.53 -3.80 -15.60
CA ARG A 46 17.90 -2.56 -15.13
C ARG A 46 18.27 -2.24 -13.69
N THR A 47 18.30 -0.94 -13.37
CA THR A 47 18.71 -0.43 -12.06
C THR A 47 17.59 0.38 -11.42
N LEU A 48 17.21 -0.02 -10.20
CA LEU A 48 16.25 0.71 -9.36
C LEU A 48 16.97 1.43 -8.23
N GLY A 49 16.90 2.77 -8.18
CA GLY A 49 17.31 3.54 -7.00
C GLY A 49 16.20 3.55 -5.96
N MET A 50 16.52 3.21 -4.71
CA MET A 50 15.54 3.15 -3.62
C MET A 50 15.89 4.18 -2.55
N ILE A 51 15.25 5.35 -2.59
CA ILE A 51 15.45 6.46 -1.66
C ILE A 51 14.62 6.24 -0.39
N PHE A 52 15.27 6.22 0.76
CA PHE A 52 14.62 6.06 2.06
C PHE A 52 14.90 7.23 3.00
N GLN A 53 13.88 8.03 3.29
CA GLN A 53 13.89 9.01 4.40
C GLN A 53 13.27 8.40 5.67
N LYS A 54 12.40 7.38 5.52
CA LYS A 54 11.83 6.58 6.60
C LYS A 54 12.28 5.12 6.47
N PRO A 55 12.83 4.50 7.52
CA PRO A 55 13.25 3.10 7.47
C PRO A 55 12.04 2.16 7.26
N SER A 56 12.27 1.04 6.57
CA SER A 56 11.29 -0.04 6.42
C SER A 56 11.96 -1.31 5.93
N THR A 57 11.92 -2.36 6.73
CA THR A 57 12.43 -3.68 6.34
C THR A 57 11.63 -4.26 5.19
N ARG A 58 10.29 -4.29 5.30
CA ARG A 58 9.40 -4.87 4.28
C ARG A 58 9.52 -4.17 2.94
N THR A 59 9.46 -2.85 2.90
CA THR A 59 9.59 -2.08 1.64
C THR A 59 10.97 -2.29 1.01
N ARG A 60 12.05 -2.23 1.81
CA ARG A 60 13.39 -2.45 1.31
C ARG A 60 13.54 -3.85 0.71
N VAL A 61 13.27 -4.87 1.50
CA VAL A 61 13.50 -6.26 1.07
C VAL A 61 12.61 -6.63 -0.12
N SER A 62 11.32 -6.24 -0.13
CA SER A 62 10.41 -6.58 -1.23
C SER A 62 10.79 -5.92 -2.55
N PHE A 63 11.25 -4.67 -2.55
CA PHE A 63 11.74 -4.03 -3.77
C PHE A 63 13.10 -4.57 -4.22
N GLU A 64 14.04 -4.77 -3.29
CA GLU A 64 15.39 -5.26 -3.59
C GLU A 64 15.36 -6.70 -4.15
N VAL A 65 14.60 -7.59 -3.48
CA VAL A 65 14.39 -8.95 -3.98
C VAL A 65 13.57 -8.95 -5.26
N GLY A 66 12.55 -8.09 -5.36
CA GLY A 66 11.68 -7.99 -6.54
C GLY A 66 12.44 -7.62 -7.80
N ILE A 67 13.27 -6.57 -7.76
CA ILE A 67 14.08 -6.16 -8.92
C ILE A 67 15.14 -7.21 -9.26
N TYR A 68 15.74 -7.87 -8.26
CA TYR A 68 16.70 -8.96 -8.45
C TYR A 68 16.05 -10.14 -9.18
N GLN A 69 14.86 -10.59 -8.77
CA GLN A 69 14.14 -11.68 -9.44
C GLN A 69 13.74 -11.33 -10.87
N LEU A 70 13.50 -10.06 -11.15
CA LEU A 70 13.26 -9.56 -12.51
C LEU A 70 14.56 -9.43 -13.34
N GLY A 71 15.73 -9.74 -12.78
CA GLY A 71 17.02 -9.70 -13.47
C GLY A 71 17.74 -8.36 -13.43
N GLY A 72 17.24 -7.41 -12.64
CA GLY A 72 17.83 -6.10 -12.41
C GLY A 72 18.61 -6.01 -11.09
N THR A 73 18.96 -4.78 -10.71
CA THR A 73 19.71 -4.46 -9.49
C THR A 73 19.06 -3.31 -8.74
N GLY A 74 18.88 -3.46 -7.42
CA GLY A 74 18.42 -2.40 -6.52
C GLY A 74 19.58 -1.72 -5.82
N LEU A 75 19.58 -0.39 -5.77
CA LEU A 75 20.52 0.44 -5.02
C LEU A 75 19.79 1.07 -3.84
N TYR A 76 20.17 0.71 -2.62
CA TYR A 76 19.67 1.34 -1.42
C TYR A 76 20.33 2.71 -1.23
N LEU A 77 19.52 3.76 -1.19
CA LEU A 77 19.94 5.15 -1.07
C LEU A 77 19.32 5.72 0.22
N SER A 78 20.08 5.69 1.32
CA SER A 78 19.70 6.34 2.57
C SER A 78 19.72 7.85 2.38
N ALA A 79 18.66 8.56 2.79
CA ALA A 79 18.64 10.01 2.72
C ALA A 79 19.78 10.68 3.50
N GLY A 80 20.26 10.01 4.57
CA GLY A 80 21.42 10.44 5.33
C GLY A 80 22.72 10.45 4.53
N ASP A 81 22.81 9.63 3.48
CA ASP A 81 23.98 9.51 2.62
C ASP A 81 23.86 10.33 1.32
N LEU A 82 22.67 10.83 1.02
CA LEU A 82 22.42 11.68 -0.14
C LEU A 82 22.62 13.16 0.17
N GLN A 83 22.85 13.95 -0.87
CA GLN A 83 22.86 15.42 -0.75
C GLN A 83 21.43 16.02 -0.66
N LEU A 84 20.41 15.21 -0.81
CA LEU A 84 19.01 15.59 -0.66
C LEU A 84 18.78 16.15 0.75
N GLY A 85 18.32 17.39 0.85
CA GLY A 85 18.22 18.11 2.14
C GLY A 85 19.52 18.70 2.67
N ARG A 86 20.66 18.55 1.95
CA ARG A 86 21.96 19.20 2.27
C ARG A 86 22.34 20.27 1.25
N GLY A 87 21.36 20.88 0.58
CA GLY A 87 21.54 21.92 -0.42
C GLY A 87 21.25 21.48 -1.86
N GLU A 88 21.14 20.19 -2.16
CA GLU A 88 20.67 19.70 -3.47
C GLU A 88 19.14 19.70 -3.48
N THR A 89 18.56 20.22 -4.56
CA THR A 89 17.10 20.25 -4.74
C THR A 89 16.57 18.88 -5.18
N ILE A 90 15.29 18.59 -4.92
CA ILE A 90 14.61 17.39 -5.42
C ILE A 90 14.69 17.35 -6.95
N LYS A 91 14.55 18.51 -7.60
CA LYS A 91 14.67 18.66 -9.05
C LYS A 91 16.04 18.22 -9.56
N ASP A 92 17.13 18.71 -8.96
CA ASP A 92 18.48 18.37 -9.40
C ASP A 92 18.77 16.88 -9.16
N THR A 93 18.37 16.36 -8.01
CA THR A 93 18.44 14.92 -7.70
C THR A 93 17.68 14.08 -8.75
N ALA A 94 16.46 14.49 -9.13
CA ALA A 94 15.67 13.80 -10.15
C ALA A 94 16.37 13.76 -11.51
N VAL A 95 16.92 14.89 -11.95
CA VAL A 95 17.65 15.01 -13.23
C VAL A 95 18.90 14.16 -13.23
N VAL A 96 19.71 14.21 -12.17
CA VAL A 96 20.96 13.45 -12.05
C VAL A 96 20.68 11.95 -12.00
N LEU A 97 19.78 11.50 -11.11
CA LEU A 97 19.46 10.08 -10.97
C LEU A 97 18.83 9.49 -12.23
N SER A 98 18.09 10.28 -13.00
CA SER A 98 17.54 9.86 -14.29
C SER A 98 18.61 9.55 -15.35
N ARG A 99 19.86 9.97 -15.16
CA ARG A 99 21.00 9.65 -16.04
C ARG A 99 21.71 8.36 -15.66
N TYR A 100 21.47 7.85 -14.46
CA TYR A 100 22.15 6.68 -13.91
C TYR A 100 21.24 5.46 -13.75
N LEU A 101 19.94 5.70 -13.54
CA LEU A 101 18.96 4.69 -13.14
C LEU A 101 17.87 4.51 -14.19
N ASP A 102 17.16 3.37 -14.11
CA ASP A 102 16.00 3.09 -14.95
C ASP A 102 14.67 3.39 -14.23
N ALA A 103 14.68 3.47 -12.91
CA ALA A 103 13.53 3.88 -12.08
C ALA A 103 13.99 4.36 -10.70
N ILE A 104 13.14 5.13 -10.03
CA ILE A 104 13.33 5.55 -8.64
C ILE A 104 12.15 5.07 -7.80
N MET A 105 12.39 4.40 -6.68
CA MET A 105 11.42 4.25 -5.60
C MET A 105 11.79 5.21 -4.47
N ILE A 106 10.82 5.90 -3.93
CA ILE A 106 11.02 6.82 -2.80
C ILE A 106 10.03 6.54 -1.67
N ARG A 107 10.56 6.48 -0.44
CA ARG A 107 9.78 6.44 0.81
C ARG A 107 10.15 7.63 1.65
N THR A 108 9.22 8.57 1.80
CA THR A 108 9.44 9.90 2.39
C THR A 108 8.27 10.33 3.29
N PHE A 109 8.26 11.57 3.71
CA PHE A 109 7.19 12.18 4.49
C PHE A 109 6.16 12.87 3.60
N ALA A 110 6.57 13.90 2.86
CA ALA A 110 5.66 14.72 2.08
C ALA A 110 5.33 14.08 0.72
N GLN A 111 4.05 14.07 0.36
CA GLN A 111 3.59 13.66 -0.96
C GLN A 111 4.14 14.57 -2.06
N ALA A 112 4.28 15.87 -1.75
CA ALA A 112 4.84 16.86 -2.68
C ALA A 112 6.27 16.50 -3.14
N ASP A 113 7.10 15.89 -2.28
CA ASP A 113 8.45 15.47 -2.64
C ASP A 113 8.43 14.38 -3.73
N VAL A 114 7.47 13.45 -3.63
CA VAL A 114 7.29 12.38 -4.63
C VAL A 114 6.80 12.96 -5.95
N GLU A 115 5.89 13.91 -5.91
CA GLU A 115 5.31 14.55 -7.08
C GLU A 115 6.32 15.45 -7.79
N GLU A 116 7.12 16.20 -7.05
CA GLU A 116 8.22 17.01 -7.58
C GLU A 116 9.28 16.10 -8.24
N LEU A 117 9.66 15.01 -7.56
CA LEU A 117 10.60 14.03 -8.12
C LEU A 117 10.05 13.42 -9.42
N ALA A 118 8.77 13.02 -9.45
CA ALA A 118 8.12 12.46 -10.63
C ALA A 118 7.97 13.47 -11.77
N THR A 119 7.82 14.75 -11.45
CA THR A 119 7.71 15.83 -12.45
C THR A 119 9.02 16.08 -13.18
N HIS A 120 10.14 15.98 -12.48
CA HIS A 120 11.46 16.31 -13.02
C HIS A 120 12.28 15.10 -13.48
N ALA A 121 11.92 13.88 -13.04
CA ALA A 121 12.56 12.66 -13.52
C ALA A 121 12.12 12.31 -14.95
N SER A 122 13.06 11.85 -15.79
CA SER A 122 12.75 11.26 -17.10
C SER A 122 12.54 9.74 -17.08
N ILE A 123 12.59 9.16 -15.88
CA ILE A 123 12.36 7.74 -15.57
C ILE A 123 11.19 7.62 -14.59
N PRO A 124 10.50 6.45 -14.49
CA PRO A 124 9.38 6.29 -13.59
C PRO A 124 9.78 6.45 -12.11
N VAL A 125 8.92 7.12 -11.35
CA VAL A 125 9.01 7.25 -9.90
C VAL A 125 7.88 6.43 -9.26
N ILE A 126 8.24 5.61 -8.27
CA ILE A 126 7.32 4.75 -7.52
C ILE A 126 7.28 5.24 -6.07
N ASN A 127 6.08 5.58 -5.60
CA ASN A 127 5.84 5.94 -4.21
C ASN A 127 5.85 4.70 -3.31
N GLY A 128 6.90 4.52 -2.52
CA GLY A 128 7.02 3.45 -1.52
C GLY A 128 6.19 3.71 -0.25
N LEU A 129 5.98 4.95 0.12
CA LEU A 129 5.09 5.49 1.16
C LEU A 129 5.33 6.99 1.34
N THR A 130 4.27 7.73 1.58
CA THR A 130 4.27 9.08 2.18
C THR A 130 3.30 9.16 3.36
N ASP A 131 3.23 10.29 4.05
CA ASP A 131 2.27 10.50 5.16
C ASP A 131 0.81 10.50 4.69
N SER A 132 0.55 10.75 3.42
CA SER A 132 -0.81 10.77 2.84
C SER A 132 -1.13 9.58 1.94
N SER A 133 -0.15 8.74 1.55
CA SER A 133 -0.38 7.67 0.57
C SER A 133 0.56 6.48 0.76
N HIS A 134 0.02 5.27 0.63
CA HIS A 134 0.78 4.01 0.58
C HIS A 134 0.32 3.13 -0.59
N PRO A 135 0.54 3.56 -1.85
CA PRO A 135 -0.09 2.94 -3.01
C PRO A 135 0.40 1.49 -3.26
N CYS A 136 1.66 1.18 -2.95
CA CYS A 136 2.20 -0.18 -3.08
C CYS A 136 1.60 -1.16 -2.07
N GLN A 137 1.17 -0.67 -0.89
CA GLN A 137 0.43 -1.48 0.07
C GLN A 137 -0.95 -1.78 -0.48
N ALA A 138 -1.69 -0.77 -0.93
CA ALA A 138 -3.02 -0.95 -1.49
C ALA A 138 -3.05 -1.95 -2.66
N LEU A 139 -1.99 -2.03 -3.49
CA LEU A 139 -1.88 -3.07 -4.53
C LEU A 139 -1.78 -4.48 -3.92
N ALA A 140 -1.00 -4.66 -2.86
CA ALA A 140 -0.87 -5.95 -2.20
C ALA A 140 -2.17 -6.36 -1.48
N ASP A 141 -2.85 -5.40 -0.85
CA ASP A 141 -4.12 -5.61 -0.18
C ASP A 141 -5.17 -6.14 -1.17
N VAL A 142 -5.38 -5.43 -2.28
CA VAL A 142 -6.37 -5.84 -3.27
C VAL A 142 -5.97 -7.12 -4.02
N MET A 143 -4.68 -7.40 -4.19
CA MET A 143 -4.19 -8.68 -4.68
C MET A 143 -4.59 -9.82 -3.73
N THR A 144 -4.36 -9.65 -2.43
CA THR A 144 -4.70 -10.64 -1.40
C THR A 144 -6.20 -10.88 -1.31
N ILE A 145 -7.01 -9.82 -1.36
CA ILE A 145 -8.46 -9.92 -1.42
C ILE A 145 -8.89 -10.72 -2.65
N ARG A 146 -8.34 -10.42 -3.83
CA ARG A 146 -8.65 -11.14 -5.08
C ARG A 146 -8.26 -12.63 -5.00
N GLU A 147 -7.12 -12.95 -4.43
CA GLU A 147 -6.68 -14.34 -4.24
C GLU A 147 -7.64 -15.14 -3.34
N ARG A 148 -8.10 -14.52 -2.25
CA ARG A 148 -8.98 -15.20 -1.28
C ARG A 148 -10.40 -15.38 -1.76
N PHE A 149 -10.96 -14.43 -2.52
CA PHE A 149 -12.36 -14.44 -2.95
C PHE A 149 -12.57 -14.76 -4.43
N GLY A 150 -11.51 -14.82 -5.25
CA GLY A 150 -11.60 -14.98 -6.71
C GLY A 150 -12.22 -13.79 -7.45
N ARG A 151 -12.59 -12.73 -6.73
CA ARG A 151 -13.23 -11.51 -7.25
C ARG A 151 -12.91 -10.33 -6.37
N LEU A 152 -13.19 -9.13 -6.86
CA LEU A 152 -13.13 -7.88 -6.07
C LEU A 152 -14.52 -7.23 -5.97
N GLU A 153 -15.24 -7.16 -7.09
CA GLU A 153 -16.50 -6.46 -7.19
C GLU A 153 -17.56 -6.97 -6.19
N GLY A 154 -18.22 -6.05 -5.50
CA GLY A 154 -19.27 -6.32 -4.53
C GLY A 154 -18.78 -6.88 -3.18
N LEU A 155 -17.47 -6.93 -2.91
CA LEU A 155 -16.96 -7.24 -1.58
C LEU A 155 -17.04 -6.01 -0.67
N LYS A 156 -17.38 -6.24 0.61
CA LYS A 156 -17.39 -5.21 1.65
C LYS A 156 -16.07 -5.25 2.42
N VAL A 157 -15.32 -4.15 2.36
CA VAL A 157 -14.07 -3.92 3.09
C VAL A 157 -14.34 -2.94 4.22
N VAL A 158 -14.03 -3.33 5.44
CA VAL A 158 -14.17 -2.47 6.62
C VAL A 158 -12.80 -2.18 7.20
N TYR A 159 -12.43 -0.91 7.20
CA TYR A 159 -11.22 -0.42 7.84
C TYR A 159 -11.54 0.12 9.23
N LEU A 160 -10.78 -0.30 10.25
CA LEU A 160 -11.00 0.06 11.65
C LEU A 160 -9.79 0.80 12.23
N GLY A 161 -10.04 1.91 12.92
CA GLY A 161 -9.01 2.64 13.67
C GLY A 161 -8.68 4.02 13.13
N ASP A 162 -7.41 4.30 12.85
CA ASP A 162 -6.95 5.61 12.37
C ASP A 162 -7.06 5.72 10.84
N GLY A 163 -7.81 6.70 10.35
CA GLY A 163 -8.01 6.96 8.91
C GLY A 163 -6.75 7.51 8.21
N ASN A 164 -5.64 6.84 8.36
CA ASN A 164 -4.31 7.23 7.91
C ASN A 164 -4.09 7.05 6.37
N ASN A 165 -2.83 7.12 5.94
CA ASN A 165 -2.43 6.96 4.54
C ASN A 165 -2.74 5.58 3.93
N VAL A 166 -2.74 4.53 4.75
CA VAL A 166 -3.13 3.16 4.33
C VAL A 166 -4.64 3.12 4.07
N CYS A 167 -5.43 3.61 5.02
CA CYS A 167 -6.88 3.77 4.86
C CYS A 167 -7.22 4.55 3.59
N ALA A 168 -6.60 5.70 3.38
CA ALA A 168 -6.84 6.56 2.22
C ALA A 168 -6.52 5.85 0.89
N SER A 169 -5.40 5.14 0.82
CA SER A 169 -4.98 4.43 -0.40
C SER A 169 -5.85 3.23 -0.71
N LEU A 170 -6.20 2.43 0.32
CA LEU A 170 -7.09 1.27 0.18
C LEU A 170 -8.51 1.69 -0.20
N MET A 171 -9.05 2.76 0.40
CA MET A 171 -10.35 3.33 0.06
C MET A 171 -10.44 3.65 -1.44
N VAL A 172 -9.45 4.34 -1.98
CA VAL A 172 -9.42 4.71 -3.41
C VAL A 172 -9.27 3.47 -4.29
N ALA A 173 -8.48 2.47 -3.88
CA ALA A 173 -8.34 1.20 -4.59
C ALA A 173 -9.67 0.44 -4.62
N CYS A 174 -10.36 0.32 -3.48
CA CYS A 174 -11.67 -0.31 -3.37
C CYS A 174 -12.70 0.37 -4.29
N ALA A 175 -12.76 1.70 -4.27
CA ALA A 175 -13.67 2.48 -5.10
C ALA A 175 -13.45 2.19 -6.60
N LYS A 176 -12.19 2.22 -7.05
CA LYS A 176 -11.85 1.94 -8.45
C LYS A 176 -12.12 0.50 -8.89
N LEU A 177 -12.04 -0.44 -7.97
CA LEU A 177 -12.17 -1.88 -8.25
C LEU A 177 -13.56 -2.44 -7.95
N GLY A 178 -14.53 -1.59 -7.56
CA GLY A 178 -15.93 -1.95 -7.38
C GLY A 178 -16.24 -2.65 -6.05
N MET A 179 -15.38 -2.45 -5.04
CA MET A 179 -15.64 -2.88 -3.66
C MET A 179 -16.37 -1.78 -2.87
N GLU A 180 -17.19 -2.17 -1.93
CA GLU A 180 -17.73 -1.29 -0.90
C GLU A 180 -16.68 -1.04 0.18
N PHE A 181 -16.50 0.21 0.60
CA PHE A 181 -15.53 0.56 1.63
C PHE A 181 -16.20 1.28 2.79
N VAL A 182 -16.02 0.76 4.00
CA VAL A 182 -16.49 1.39 5.23
C VAL A 182 -15.29 1.74 6.11
N ALA A 183 -15.10 3.02 6.42
CA ALA A 183 -14.13 3.46 7.41
C ALA A 183 -14.82 3.65 8.76
N ALA A 184 -14.60 2.73 9.69
CA ALA A 184 -15.01 2.82 11.07
C ALA A 184 -13.90 3.50 11.89
N THR A 185 -14.03 4.80 12.09
CA THR A 185 -13.02 5.65 12.72
C THR A 185 -13.68 6.65 13.65
N PRO A 186 -13.05 7.02 14.79
CA PRO A 186 -13.54 8.15 15.58
C PRO A 186 -13.55 9.45 14.74
N ALA A 187 -14.40 10.39 15.09
CA ALA A 187 -14.57 11.64 14.33
C ALA A 187 -13.27 12.45 14.16
N SER A 188 -12.35 12.37 15.13
CA SER A 188 -11.02 13.04 15.10
C SER A 188 -9.96 12.29 14.31
N TYR A 189 -10.24 11.06 13.87
CA TYR A 189 -9.31 10.18 13.13
C TYR A 189 -9.89 9.74 11.79
N ARG A 190 -10.78 10.54 11.20
CA ARG A 190 -11.35 10.25 9.87
C ARG A 190 -10.29 10.33 8.78
N PRO A 191 -10.44 9.53 7.71
CA PRO A 191 -9.56 9.64 6.54
C PRO A 191 -9.65 11.05 5.94
N PRO A 192 -8.59 11.50 5.23
CA PRO A 192 -8.56 12.81 4.60
C PRO A 192 -9.75 13.00 3.65
N GLU A 193 -10.42 14.17 3.73
CA GLU A 193 -11.57 14.51 2.88
C GLU A 193 -11.25 14.40 1.38
N GLU A 194 -10.01 14.72 0.99
CA GLU A 194 -9.55 14.57 -0.40
C GLU A 194 -9.65 13.11 -0.86
N ALA A 195 -9.23 12.14 -0.03
CA ALA A 195 -9.28 10.71 -0.38
C ALA A 195 -10.74 10.23 -0.51
N VAL A 196 -11.61 10.69 0.39
CA VAL A 196 -13.06 10.40 0.34
C VAL A 196 -13.67 10.95 -0.95
N ARG A 197 -13.36 12.20 -1.29
CA ARG A 197 -13.83 12.82 -2.54
C ARG A 197 -13.34 12.07 -3.78
N ILE A 198 -12.05 11.73 -3.83
CA ILE A 198 -11.48 10.96 -4.95
C ILE A 198 -12.17 9.59 -5.10
N ALA A 199 -12.46 8.91 -4.01
CA ALA A 199 -13.15 7.63 -4.03
C ALA A 199 -14.59 7.76 -4.56
N HIS A 200 -15.34 8.80 -4.14
CA HIS A 200 -16.67 9.09 -4.69
C HIS A 200 -16.62 9.48 -6.17
N ASP A 201 -15.66 10.32 -6.58
CA ASP A 201 -15.48 10.72 -7.99
C ASP A 201 -15.16 9.51 -8.89
N ALA A 202 -14.54 8.47 -8.32
CA ALA A 202 -14.31 7.18 -8.99
C ALA A 202 -15.56 6.27 -9.04
N GLY A 203 -16.69 6.72 -8.52
CA GLY A 203 -17.94 5.95 -8.48
C GLY A 203 -18.02 4.93 -7.35
N GLY A 204 -17.14 5.02 -6.34
CA GLY A 204 -17.07 4.09 -5.23
C GLY A 204 -18.15 4.29 -4.18
N SER A 205 -18.58 3.17 -3.57
CA SER A 205 -19.41 3.15 -2.36
C SER A 205 -18.52 3.31 -1.14
N VAL A 206 -18.53 4.49 -0.52
CA VAL A 206 -17.74 4.80 0.67
C VAL A 206 -18.64 5.28 1.79
N GLN A 207 -18.51 4.67 2.96
CA GLN A 207 -19.20 5.05 4.18
C GLN A 207 -18.21 5.38 5.29
N LEU A 208 -18.48 6.45 6.04
CA LEU A 208 -17.75 6.81 7.26
C LEU A 208 -18.66 6.61 8.46
N THR A 209 -18.19 5.91 9.48
CA THR A 209 -18.97 5.67 10.71
C THR A 209 -18.06 5.73 11.94
N ASP A 210 -18.64 5.96 13.09
CA ASP A 210 -17.98 5.83 14.41
C ASP A 210 -18.47 4.58 15.18
N ASP A 211 -19.29 3.72 14.55
CA ASP A 211 -19.73 2.43 15.09
C ASP A 211 -18.92 1.27 14.46
N PRO A 212 -17.84 0.80 15.10
CA PRO A 212 -17.04 -0.30 14.58
C PRO A 212 -17.81 -1.63 14.56
N ARG A 213 -18.75 -1.83 15.49
CA ARG A 213 -19.51 -3.09 15.59
C ARG A 213 -20.55 -3.22 14.50
N GLY A 214 -21.30 -2.15 14.22
CA GLY A 214 -22.28 -2.15 13.12
C GLY A 214 -21.58 -2.16 11.75
N ALA A 215 -20.41 -1.55 11.65
CA ALA A 215 -19.64 -1.53 10.41
C ALA A 215 -19.27 -2.93 9.92
N VAL A 216 -18.82 -3.82 10.82
CA VAL A 216 -18.30 -5.16 10.45
C VAL A 216 -19.37 -6.18 10.13
N ASP A 217 -20.66 -5.92 10.40
CA ASP A 217 -21.74 -6.85 10.08
C ASP A 217 -21.74 -7.18 8.58
N GLY A 218 -21.53 -8.47 8.27
CA GLY A 218 -21.48 -8.99 6.90
C GLY A 218 -20.25 -8.53 6.09
N ALA A 219 -19.21 -7.99 6.72
CA ALA A 219 -17.95 -7.62 6.05
C ALA A 219 -17.22 -8.85 5.52
N ASN A 220 -16.66 -8.76 4.32
CA ASN A 220 -15.77 -9.78 3.76
C ASN A 220 -14.32 -9.58 4.20
N VAL A 221 -13.92 -8.33 4.41
CA VAL A 221 -12.55 -7.97 4.80
C VAL A 221 -12.57 -7.02 5.98
N LEU A 222 -11.86 -7.37 7.04
CA LEU A 222 -11.53 -6.50 8.15
C LEU A 222 -10.08 -6.05 8.01
N TYR A 223 -9.86 -4.75 8.01
CA TYR A 223 -8.51 -4.17 7.89
C TYR A 223 -8.22 -3.24 9.05
N THR A 224 -7.02 -3.30 9.59
CA THR A 224 -6.52 -2.31 10.53
C THR A 224 -5.04 -2.03 10.30
N ASP A 225 -4.56 -0.94 10.87
CA ASP A 225 -3.16 -0.54 10.90
C ASP A 225 -2.83 0.05 12.27
N VAL A 226 -1.55 0.24 12.55
CA VAL A 226 -1.08 0.83 13.81
C VAL A 226 -1.79 2.14 14.13
N TRP A 227 -2.19 2.30 15.38
CA TRP A 227 -2.85 3.53 15.83
C TRP A 227 -1.87 4.70 16.02
N THR A 228 -0.58 4.41 16.13
CA THR A 228 0.47 5.42 16.23
C THR A 228 1.51 5.18 15.15
N SER A 229 1.48 6.00 14.11
CA SER A 229 2.45 5.93 13.02
C SER A 229 3.80 6.53 13.40
N MET A 230 4.84 6.24 12.61
CA MET A 230 6.18 6.81 12.78
C MET A 230 6.14 8.34 12.74
N GLY A 231 6.68 8.96 13.80
CA GLY A 231 6.67 10.42 14.00
C GLY A 231 5.51 10.94 14.84
N GLN A 232 4.61 10.06 15.31
CA GLN A 232 3.47 10.39 16.17
C GLN A 232 3.61 9.84 17.59
N GLU A 233 4.79 9.39 17.99
CA GLU A 233 5.03 8.70 19.26
C GLU A 233 4.65 9.55 20.49
N SER A 234 4.73 10.88 20.37
CA SER A 234 4.32 11.81 21.44
C SER A 234 2.80 11.80 21.69
N GLU A 235 1.99 11.41 20.71
CA GLU A 235 0.53 11.36 20.80
C GLU A 235 0.01 9.98 21.24
N ARG A 236 0.88 8.97 21.36
CA ARG A 236 0.50 7.58 21.58
C ARG A 236 -0.51 7.39 22.73
N GLY A 237 -0.28 8.03 23.86
CA GLY A 237 -1.18 7.89 25.02
C GLY A 237 -2.59 8.43 24.78
N GLN A 238 -2.74 9.48 23.96
CA GLN A 238 -4.05 10.02 23.59
C GLN A 238 -4.71 9.10 22.56
N ARG A 239 -3.97 8.67 21.51
CA ARG A 239 -4.47 7.79 20.46
C ARG A 239 -5.00 6.46 21.00
N LEU A 240 -4.29 5.84 21.96
CA LEU A 240 -4.75 4.62 22.63
C LEU A 240 -6.09 4.78 23.34
N ARG A 241 -6.34 5.95 23.95
CA ARG A 241 -7.64 6.22 24.59
C ARG A 241 -8.75 6.47 23.57
N ASP A 242 -8.48 7.25 22.55
CA ASP A 242 -9.47 7.66 21.56
C ASP A 242 -9.86 6.51 20.61
N LEU A 243 -8.94 5.61 20.34
CA LEU A 243 -9.13 4.45 19.46
C LEU A 243 -9.53 3.18 20.22
N ALA A 244 -9.61 3.24 21.54
CA ALA A 244 -10.11 2.14 22.35
C ALA A 244 -11.51 1.71 21.85
N GLY A 245 -11.67 0.42 21.50
CA GLY A 245 -12.92 -0.13 20.94
C GLY A 245 -12.93 -0.28 19.41
N TYR A 246 -11.88 0.17 18.72
CA TYR A 246 -11.69 -0.04 17.27
C TYR A 246 -10.69 -1.17 16.96
N GLY A 247 -10.14 -1.85 17.96
CA GLY A 247 -9.26 -2.99 17.78
C GLY A 247 -10.00 -4.22 17.25
N ILE A 248 -9.34 -5.00 16.41
CA ILE A 248 -9.90 -6.25 15.88
C ILE A 248 -9.61 -7.37 16.88
N ASP A 249 -10.64 -7.86 17.55
CA ASP A 249 -10.64 -9.03 18.41
C ASP A 249 -11.51 -10.16 17.82
N ALA A 250 -11.47 -11.33 18.44
CA ALA A 250 -12.26 -12.50 18.01
C ALA A 250 -13.78 -12.22 18.01
N GLY A 251 -14.28 -11.39 18.95
CA GLY A 251 -15.68 -11.02 19.01
C GLY A 251 -16.12 -10.14 17.84
N LEU A 252 -15.23 -9.28 17.36
CA LEU A 252 -15.48 -8.45 16.18
C LEU A 252 -15.43 -9.29 14.90
N VAL A 253 -14.47 -10.20 14.78
CA VAL A 253 -14.35 -11.13 13.63
C VAL A 253 -15.59 -12.02 13.50
N GLN A 254 -16.16 -12.51 14.61
CA GLN A 254 -17.38 -13.34 14.59
C GLN A 254 -18.63 -12.63 14.05
N ARG A 255 -18.64 -11.31 13.96
CA ARG A 255 -19.76 -10.52 13.38
C ARG A 255 -19.64 -10.34 11.86
N ALA A 256 -18.45 -10.52 11.33
CA ALA A 256 -18.21 -10.47 9.89
C ALA A 256 -18.79 -11.69 9.16
N SER A 257 -18.64 -11.74 7.86
CA SER A 257 -19.00 -12.92 7.05
C SER A 257 -18.25 -14.17 7.56
N ASP A 258 -18.86 -15.35 7.42
CA ASP A 258 -18.22 -16.62 7.82
C ASP A 258 -16.89 -16.87 7.08
N ASP A 259 -16.75 -16.35 5.86
CA ASP A 259 -15.56 -16.40 5.01
C ASP A 259 -14.68 -15.16 5.10
N ALA A 260 -14.92 -14.28 6.08
CA ALA A 260 -14.19 -13.04 6.22
C ALA A 260 -12.68 -13.29 6.46
N ILE A 261 -11.88 -12.38 5.90
CA ILE A 261 -10.43 -12.33 6.14
C ILE A 261 -10.03 -11.07 6.91
N VAL A 262 -8.93 -11.18 7.65
CA VAL A 262 -8.31 -10.07 8.37
C VAL A 262 -6.99 -9.70 7.71
N LEU A 263 -6.79 -8.40 7.46
CA LEU A 263 -5.60 -7.81 6.86
C LEU A 263 -4.95 -6.78 7.81
N HIS A 264 -3.65 -6.64 7.72
CA HIS A 264 -2.83 -5.67 8.46
C HIS A 264 -1.47 -5.46 7.79
N CYS A 265 -1.12 -4.25 7.43
CA CYS A 265 0.13 -3.96 6.70
C CYS A 265 1.42 -4.18 7.49
N LEU A 266 1.32 -4.49 8.80
CA LEU A 266 2.43 -4.68 9.72
C LEU A 266 3.37 -3.43 9.87
N PRO A 267 4.04 -3.27 11.02
CA PRO A 267 4.04 -4.12 12.22
C PRO A 267 2.73 -4.04 12.98
N ALA A 268 2.37 -5.05 13.76
CA ALA A 268 1.17 -5.05 14.60
C ALA A 268 1.54 -4.84 16.08
N HIS A 269 0.68 -4.12 16.83
CA HIS A 269 0.80 -3.97 18.27
C HIS A 269 -0.31 -4.76 18.96
N TYR A 270 0.05 -5.89 19.54
CA TYR A 270 -0.92 -6.80 20.16
C TYR A 270 -1.60 -6.15 21.38
N GLY A 271 -2.93 -6.23 21.38
CA GLY A 271 -3.77 -5.62 22.42
C GLY A 271 -4.05 -4.14 22.23
N GLU A 272 -3.57 -3.55 21.12
CA GLU A 272 -3.95 -2.23 20.64
C GLU A 272 -4.94 -2.39 19.46
N GLU A 273 -4.46 -2.28 18.22
CA GLU A 273 -5.31 -2.35 17.01
C GLU A 273 -5.74 -3.78 16.63
N ILE A 274 -5.03 -4.80 17.12
CA ILE A 274 -5.35 -6.21 16.82
C ILE A 274 -4.90 -7.11 17.97
N THR A 275 -5.63 -8.21 18.19
CA THR A 275 -5.17 -9.25 19.15
C THR A 275 -4.25 -10.25 18.45
N GLU A 276 -3.33 -10.83 19.23
CA GLU A 276 -2.43 -11.89 18.73
C GLU A 276 -3.23 -13.10 18.22
N GLU A 277 -4.30 -13.48 18.91
CA GLU A 277 -5.22 -14.55 18.52
C GLU A 277 -5.79 -14.35 17.11
N VAL A 278 -6.21 -13.13 16.78
CA VAL A 278 -6.74 -12.81 15.47
C VAL A 278 -5.64 -12.77 14.42
N LEU A 279 -4.48 -12.17 14.72
CA LEU A 279 -3.37 -12.06 13.77
C LEU A 279 -2.84 -13.42 13.30
N TYR A 280 -2.83 -14.41 14.18
CA TYR A 280 -2.42 -15.78 13.88
C TYR A 280 -3.59 -16.75 13.72
N GLY A 281 -4.81 -16.23 13.75
CA GLY A 281 -6.05 -17.00 13.61
C GLY A 281 -6.32 -17.47 12.17
N PRO A 282 -7.30 -18.34 11.99
CA PRO A 282 -7.62 -18.95 10.69
C PRO A 282 -8.14 -17.95 9.64
N GLN A 283 -8.72 -16.83 10.06
CA GLN A 283 -9.17 -15.75 9.15
C GLN A 283 -8.04 -14.79 8.76
N SER A 284 -6.86 -14.89 9.37
CA SER A 284 -5.74 -14.01 9.04
C SER A 284 -5.20 -14.28 7.64
N ALA A 285 -5.13 -13.23 6.82
CA ALA A 285 -4.44 -13.24 5.54
C ALA A 285 -3.23 -12.28 5.53
N VAL A 286 -2.79 -11.86 6.71
CA VAL A 286 -1.72 -10.86 6.92
C VAL A 286 -0.38 -11.33 6.34
N TRP A 287 -0.09 -12.62 6.42
CA TRP A 287 1.17 -13.16 5.90
C TRP A 287 1.18 -13.26 4.39
N ASP A 288 0.04 -13.59 3.77
CA ASP A 288 -0.13 -13.57 2.32
C ASP A 288 -0.08 -12.13 1.79
N GLU A 289 -0.71 -11.19 2.50
CA GLU A 289 -0.62 -9.76 2.21
C GLU A 289 0.83 -9.26 2.24
N ALA A 290 1.59 -9.65 3.25
CA ALA A 290 3.01 -9.31 3.35
C ALA A 290 3.84 -9.90 2.20
N GLU A 291 3.57 -11.15 1.79
CA GLU A 291 4.17 -11.79 0.60
C GLU A 291 3.78 -11.05 -0.67
N ASN A 292 2.51 -10.70 -0.83
CA ASN A 292 1.97 -10.04 -2.02
C ASN A 292 2.57 -8.65 -2.27
N ARG A 293 3.18 -8.02 -1.25
CA ARG A 293 4.02 -6.83 -1.45
C ARG A 293 5.13 -7.09 -2.47
N LEU A 294 5.78 -8.26 -2.42
CA LEU A 294 6.82 -8.62 -3.38
C LEU A 294 6.26 -8.75 -4.79
N HIS A 295 5.14 -9.46 -4.96
CA HIS A 295 4.60 -9.78 -6.28
C HIS A 295 3.94 -8.57 -6.94
N ALA A 296 3.16 -7.79 -6.21
CA ALA A 296 2.56 -6.56 -6.70
C ALA A 296 3.63 -5.52 -7.13
N GLN A 297 4.70 -5.37 -6.33
CA GLN A 297 5.81 -4.47 -6.67
C GLN A 297 6.64 -4.98 -7.85
N LYS A 298 6.86 -6.30 -8.01
CA LYS A 298 7.46 -6.87 -9.22
C LYS A 298 6.67 -6.52 -10.47
N ALA A 299 5.36 -6.77 -10.44
CA ALA A 299 4.48 -6.48 -11.56
C ALA A 299 4.49 -4.98 -11.92
N LEU A 300 4.39 -4.11 -10.91
CA LEU A 300 4.48 -2.67 -11.11
C LEU A 300 5.80 -2.28 -11.79
N MET A 301 6.94 -2.72 -11.24
CA MET A 301 8.26 -2.46 -11.83
C MET A 301 8.36 -2.97 -13.27
N ALA A 302 7.93 -4.21 -13.53
CA ALA A 302 7.96 -4.80 -14.85
C ALA A 302 7.09 -4.03 -15.87
N LEU A 303 6.01 -3.38 -15.44
CA LEU A 303 5.13 -2.60 -16.31
C LEU A 303 5.65 -1.17 -16.56
N VAL A 304 6.30 -0.52 -15.59
CA VAL A 304 6.69 0.88 -15.72
C VAL A 304 8.14 1.09 -16.16
N ILE A 305 9.08 0.23 -15.81
CA ILE A 305 10.49 0.34 -16.18
C ILE A 305 10.66 -0.03 -17.66
N ARG A 306 11.34 0.84 -18.41
CA ARG A 306 11.57 0.69 -19.87
C ARG A 306 12.62 -0.35 -20.19
#